data_2a5f53137f88fef33ceac5ee21150248
#
_entry.id   2a5f53137f88fef33ceac5ee21150248
#
_cell.length_a   1.000
_cell.length_b   1.000
_cell.length_c   1.000
_cell.angle_alpha   90.00
_cell.angle_beta   90.00
_cell.angle_gamma   90.00
#
_symmetry.space_group_name_H-M   'P 1'
#
loop_
_entity.id
_entity.type
_entity.pdbx_description
1 polymer ?
#
loop_
_entity_poly.entity_id
_entity_poly.type
_entity_poly.pdbx_seq_one_letter_code
_entity_poly.pdbx_strand_id
1 'polypeptide(L)'
;MARIAVIILNWNGKKLMQDFLPSVVKHTDPAIGRVVVADNASTDGSVEWLAERFPAVEVIRFEGNYGFAGGYNRAIDQVDEEIVLLLNSDVEVTERWLEPLLEILDGDPKIAAVQPKIKSWKEKEKFEYAGACG
;
A
#
# COMPACT_ATOMS: atom_id res chain seq x y z
N MET A 1 10.58 0.37 15.31
CA MET A 1 10.03 1.41 14.44
C MET A 1 10.06 0.95 13.01
N ALA A 2 8.93 1.06 12.30
CA ALA A 2 8.85 0.57 10.93
C ALA A 2 9.72 1.39 9.99
N ARG A 3 10.35 0.74 9.01
CA ARG A 3 11.17 1.40 8.00
C ARG A 3 10.38 1.77 6.75
N ILE A 4 9.25 1.10 6.52
CA ILE A 4 8.45 1.26 5.31
C ILE A 4 7.08 1.80 5.67
N ALA A 5 6.65 2.86 4.99
CA ALA A 5 5.25 3.25 4.98
C ALA A 5 4.60 2.65 3.73
N VAL A 6 3.67 1.73 3.95
CA VAL A 6 2.87 1.14 2.87
C VAL A 6 1.63 2.00 2.71
N ILE A 7 1.57 2.77 1.64
CA ILE A 7 0.49 3.73 1.40
C ILE A 7 -0.46 3.19 0.35
N ILE A 8 -1.73 3.07 0.74
CA ILE A 8 -2.82 2.68 -0.15
C ILE A 8 -3.70 3.90 -0.35
N LEU A 9 -3.88 4.32 -1.60
CA LEU A 9 -4.77 5.43 -1.93
C LEU A 9 -6.18 4.88 -2.13
N ASN A 10 -7.16 5.45 -1.43
CA ASN A 10 -8.55 5.03 -1.51
C ASN A 10 -9.47 6.16 -1.93
N TRP A 11 -10.33 5.88 -2.89
CA TRP A 11 -11.49 6.71 -3.22
C TRP A 11 -12.64 5.78 -3.56
N ASN A 12 -13.64 5.73 -2.66
CA ASN A 12 -14.82 4.89 -2.81
C ASN A 12 -14.47 3.43 -3.13
N GLY A 13 -13.39 2.94 -2.51
CA GLY A 13 -12.89 1.59 -2.72
C GLY A 13 -13.17 0.63 -1.57
N LYS A 14 -14.23 0.85 -0.81
CA LYS A 14 -14.57 0.01 0.35
C LYS A 14 -14.63 -1.48 -0.03
N LYS A 15 -15.30 -1.79 -1.14
CA LYS A 15 -15.43 -3.17 -1.58
C LYS A 15 -14.08 -3.79 -1.96
N LEU A 16 -13.24 -3.04 -2.65
CA LEU A 16 -11.90 -3.52 -3.00
C LEU A 16 -11.06 -3.76 -1.75
N MET A 17 -11.13 -2.85 -0.79
CA MET A 17 -10.39 -3.03 0.46
C MET A 17 -10.92 -4.20 1.28
N GLN A 18 -12.22 -4.48 1.23
CA GLN A 18 -12.77 -5.67 1.88
C GLN A 18 -12.16 -6.95 1.34
N ASP A 19 -11.87 -6.99 0.04
CA ASP A 19 -11.32 -8.17 -0.63
C ASP A 19 -9.79 -8.27 -0.47
N PHE A 20 -9.08 -7.15 -0.48
CA PHE A 20 -7.62 -7.15 -0.60
C PHE A 20 -6.85 -6.66 0.61
N LEU A 21 -7.39 -5.73 1.38
CA LEU A 21 -6.68 -5.18 2.54
C LEU A 21 -6.35 -6.23 3.60
N PRO A 22 -7.20 -7.24 3.87
CA PRO A 22 -6.85 -8.24 4.88
C PRO A 22 -5.50 -8.92 4.64
N SER A 23 -5.15 -9.22 3.39
CA SER A 23 -3.85 -9.83 3.09
C SER A 23 -2.70 -8.89 3.40
N VAL A 24 -2.87 -7.61 3.09
CA VAL A 24 -1.83 -6.59 3.35
C VAL A 24 -1.57 -6.45 4.85
N VAL A 25 -2.62 -6.34 5.63
CA VAL A 25 -2.50 -6.22 7.09
C VAL A 25 -1.92 -7.49 7.70
N LYS A 26 -2.40 -8.65 7.24
CA LYS A 26 -1.96 -9.95 7.77
C LYS A 26 -0.48 -10.21 7.51
N HIS A 27 0.00 -9.87 6.32
CA HIS A 27 1.35 -10.24 5.88
C HIS A 27 2.38 -9.11 6.00
N THR A 28 1.99 -7.97 6.56
CA THR A 28 2.91 -6.87 6.83
C THR A 28 3.36 -6.93 8.28
N ASP A 29 4.63 -7.26 8.49
CA ASP A 29 5.22 -7.27 9.84
C ASP A 29 5.27 -5.84 10.37
N PRO A 30 4.63 -5.54 11.51
CA PRO A 30 4.63 -4.17 12.07
C PRO A 30 6.02 -3.65 12.40
N ALA A 31 6.98 -4.53 12.62
CA ALA A 31 8.37 -4.12 12.85
C ALA A 31 9.04 -3.60 11.58
N ILE A 32 8.51 -3.95 10.41
CA ILE A 32 9.07 -3.59 9.11
C ILE A 32 8.26 -2.52 8.42
N GLY A 33 6.93 -2.67 8.41
CA GLY A 33 6.04 -1.81 7.64
C GLY A 33 4.85 -1.31 8.43
N ARG A 34 4.44 -0.10 8.13
CA ARG A 34 3.24 0.53 8.68
C ARG A 34 2.25 0.73 7.53
N VAL A 35 1.03 0.22 7.68
CA VAL A 35 0.00 0.35 6.65
C VAL A 35 -0.76 1.66 6.87
N VAL A 36 -0.80 2.48 5.83
CA VAL A 36 -1.47 3.78 5.83
C VAL A 36 -2.45 3.82 4.66
N VAL A 37 -3.69 4.15 4.92
CA VAL A 37 -4.68 4.40 3.87
C VAL A 37 -4.89 5.89 3.74
N ALA A 38 -4.59 6.43 2.55
CA ALA A 38 -4.85 7.82 2.24
C ALA A 38 -6.19 7.91 1.52
N ASP A 39 -7.13 8.62 2.12
CA ASP A 39 -8.51 8.67 1.65
C ASP A 39 -8.81 9.97 0.92
N ASN A 40 -9.16 9.87 -0.35
CA ASN A 40 -9.47 10.99 -1.25
C ASN A 40 -10.93 11.45 -1.12
N ALA A 41 -11.38 11.70 0.10
CA ALA A 41 -12.75 12.18 0.38
C ALA A 41 -13.82 11.20 -0.08
N SER A 42 -13.69 9.93 0.32
CA SER A 42 -14.67 8.89 0.00
C SER A 42 -16.02 9.15 0.64
N THR A 43 -17.08 8.72 -0.03
CA THR A 43 -18.46 8.86 0.42
C THR A 43 -19.17 7.51 0.61
N ASP A 44 -18.46 6.40 0.46
CA ASP A 44 -19.03 5.05 0.52
C ASP A 44 -18.93 4.38 1.89
N GLY A 45 -18.51 5.11 2.92
CA GLY A 45 -18.31 4.55 4.26
C GLY A 45 -16.98 3.86 4.46
N SER A 46 -16.02 4.05 3.54
CA SER A 46 -14.69 3.42 3.62
C SER A 46 -13.98 3.73 4.93
N VAL A 47 -13.95 4.99 5.32
CA VAL A 47 -13.20 5.44 6.50
C VAL A 47 -13.80 4.85 7.78
N GLU A 48 -15.11 4.86 7.88
CA GLU A 48 -15.82 4.29 9.03
C GLU A 48 -15.60 2.79 9.13
N TRP A 49 -15.63 2.10 7.99
CA TRP A 49 -15.36 0.67 7.93
C TRP A 49 -13.92 0.35 8.37
N LEU A 50 -12.95 1.14 7.92
CA LEU A 50 -11.55 0.96 8.31
C LEU A 50 -11.36 1.14 9.82
N ALA A 51 -11.97 2.17 10.40
CA ALA A 51 -11.86 2.43 11.82
C ALA A 51 -12.44 1.29 12.66
N GLU A 52 -13.50 0.66 12.18
CA GLU A 52 -14.15 -0.46 12.86
C GLU A 52 -13.39 -1.77 12.69
N ARG A 53 -12.94 -2.08 11.47
CA ARG A 53 -12.35 -3.38 11.14
C ARG A 53 -10.84 -3.44 11.28
N PHE A 54 -10.15 -2.34 11.01
CA PHE A 54 -8.69 -2.29 11.03
C PHE A 54 -8.21 -1.07 11.82
N PRO A 55 -8.45 -1.04 13.15
CA PRO A 55 -8.10 0.13 13.94
C PRO A 55 -6.59 0.41 14.01
N ALA A 56 -5.76 -0.60 13.70
CA ALA A 56 -4.31 -0.41 13.67
C ALA A 56 -3.82 0.24 12.36
N VAL A 57 -4.65 0.29 11.33
CA VAL A 57 -4.32 0.97 10.08
C VAL A 57 -4.52 2.47 10.27
N GLU A 58 -3.49 3.25 9.94
CA GLU A 58 -3.61 4.69 9.99
C GLU A 58 -4.37 5.20 8.77
N VAL A 59 -5.30 6.13 8.98
CA VAL A 59 -6.08 6.72 7.90
C VAL A 59 -5.76 8.20 7.83
N ILE A 60 -5.34 8.65 6.65
CA ILE A 60 -5.15 10.07 6.34
C ILE A 60 -6.35 10.51 5.51
N ARG A 61 -7.17 11.40 6.05
CA ARG A 61 -8.36 11.88 5.35
C ARG A 61 -8.06 13.20 4.67
N PHE A 62 -8.26 13.25 3.35
CA PHE A 62 -8.16 14.49 2.59
C PHE A 62 -9.52 15.20 2.54
N GLU A 63 -9.49 16.50 2.36
CA GLU A 63 -10.71 17.30 2.25
C GLU A 63 -11.39 17.16 0.89
N GLY A 64 -10.65 16.72 -0.12
CA GLY A 64 -11.15 16.54 -1.47
C GLY A 64 -10.42 15.43 -2.19
N ASN A 65 -10.90 15.10 -3.38
CA ASN A 65 -10.26 14.11 -4.23
C ASN A 65 -9.19 14.81 -5.07
N TYR A 66 -7.93 14.52 -4.76
CA TYR A 66 -6.77 15.12 -5.44
C TYR A 66 -6.23 14.25 -6.58
N GLY A 67 -6.97 13.21 -6.96
CA GLY A 67 -6.55 12.29 -8.00
C GLY A 67 -5.50 11.31 -7.53
N PHE A 68 -4.98 10.53 -8.46
CA PHE A 68 -4.02 9.47 -8.14
C PHE A 68 -2.67 10.05 -7.69
N ALA A 69 -2.02 10.82 -8.56
CA ALA A 69 -0.70 11.37 -8.26
C ALA A 69 -0.77 12.39 -7.11
N GLY A 70 -1.77 13.27 -7.13
CA GLY A 70 -1.94 14.27 -6.09
C GLY A 70 -2.21 13.67 -4.73
N GLY A 71 -3.01 12.59 -4.68
CA GLY A 71 -3.30 11.87 -3.45
C GLY A 71 -2.07 11.22 -2.85
N TYR A 72 -1.30 10.50 -3.66
CA TYR A 72 -0.07 9.87 -3.18
C TYR A 72 0.98 10.91 -2.74
N ASN A 73 1.14 11.98 -3.51
CA ASN A 73 2.11 13.04 -3.14
C ASN A 73 1.77 13.66 -1.79
N ARG A 74 0.49 13.90 -1.53
CA ARG A 74 0.07 14.47 -0.24
C ARG A 74 0.28 13.48 0.90
N ALA A 75 0.05 12.19 0.64
CA ALA A 75 0.27 11.15 1.65
C ALA A 75 1.75 10.99 1.97
N ILE A 76 2.61 11.01 0.96
CA ILE A 76 4.06 10.91 1.15
C ILE A 76 4.57 12.02 2.06
N ASP A 77 4.05 13.24 1.92
CA ASP A 77 4.44 14.36 2.75
C ASP A 77 4.05 14.20 4.23
N GLN A 78 3.13 13.30 4.54
CA GLN A 78 2.64 13.10 5.90
C GLN A 78 3.25 11.91 6.61
N VAL A 79 4.16 11.17 5.98
CA VAL A 79 4.82 10.02 6.60
C VAL A 79 6.31 10.31 6.76
N ASP A 80 6.91 9.71 7.78
CA ASP A 80 8.31 9.96 8.15
C ASP A 80 9.24 8.79 7.86
N GLU A 81 8.71 7.66 7.43
CA GLU A 81 9.50 6.48 7.15
C GLU A 81 10.50 6.76 6.02
N GLU A 82 11.68 6.12 6.09
CA GLU A 82 12.71 6.30 5.08
C GLU A 82 12.33 5.71 3.72
N ILE A 83 11.46 4.70 3.73
CA ILE A 83 11.01 4.01 2.52
C ILE A 83 9.50 4.17 2.41
N VAL A 84 9.04 4.55 1.22
CA VAL A 84 7.62 4.67 0.93
C VAL A 84 7.27 3.67 -0.16
N LEU A 85 6.26 2.84 0.07
CA LEU A 85 5.77 1.88 -0.90
C LEU A 85 4.33 2.26 -1.26
N LEU A 86 4.10 2.51 -2.55
CA LEU A 86 2.78 2.86 -3.05
C LEU A 86 2.08 1.59 -3.54
N LEU A 87 0.97 1.25 -2.92
CA LEU A 87 0.24 0.03 -3.21
C LEU A 87 -1.19 0.36 -3.63
N ASN A 88 -1.64 -0.23 -4.72
CA ASN A 88 -3.03 -0.07 -5.15
C ASN A 88 -3.97 -0.84 -4.22
N SER A 89 -5.22 -0.38 -4.12
CA SER A 89 -6.20 -0.98 -3.22
C SER A 89 -6.72 -2.35 -3.68
N ASP A 90 -6.38 -2.77 -4.90
CA ASP A 90 -6.84 -4.02 -5.51
C ASP A 90 -5.73 -5.06 -5.64
N VAL A 91 -4.75 -5.02 -4.74
CA VAL A 91 -3.61 -5.94 -4.76
C VAL A 91 -3.65 -6.85 -3.53
N GLU A 92 -3.54 -8.16 -3.77
CA GLU A 92 -3.33 -9.16 -2.73
C GLU A 92 -1.84 -9.39 -2.57
N VAL A 93 -1.37 -9.46 -1.32
CA VAL A 93 0.03 -9.74 -1.03
C VAL A 93 0.15 -11.09 -0.30
N THR A 94 1.33 -11.68 -0.36
CA THR A 94 1.61 -12.97 0.26
C THR A 94 2.55 -12.81 1.46
N GLU A 95 2.83 -13.92 2.16
CA GLU A 95 3.72 -13.90 3.31
C GLU A 95 5.08 -13.30 2.95
N ARG A 96 5.62 -12.48 3.85
CA ARG A 96 6.96 -11.91 3.73
C ARG A 96 7.16 -11.11 2.43
N TRP A 97 6.14 -10.40 2.02
CA TRP A 97 6.20 -9.67 0.75
C TRP A 97 7.12 -8.44 0.80
N LEU A 98 7.36 -7.88 1.97
CA LEU A 98 8.23 -6.70 2.13
C LEU A 98 9.71 -7.08 2.31
N GLU A 99 10.01 -8.22 2.91
CA GLU A 99 11.38 -8.58 3.25
C GLU A 99 12.29 -8.68 2.03
N PRO A 100 11.90 -9.33 0.91
CA PRO A 100 12.74 -9.34 -0.28
C PRO A 100 13.01 -7.95 -0.86
N LEU A 101 12.03 -7.05 -0.77
CA LEU A 101 12.20 -5.69 -1.25
C LEU A 101 13.25 -4.94 -0.42
N LEU A 102 13.22 -5.13 0.91
CA LEU A 102 14.22 -4.54 1.79
C LEU A 102 15.61 -5.09 1.51
N GLU A 103 15.73 -6.39 1.30
CA GLU A 103 17.02 -7.00 1.00
C GLU A 103 17.65 -6.41 -0.26
N ILE A 104 16.86 -6.19 -1.30
CA ILE A 104 17.32 -5.58 -2.54
C ILE A 104 17.78 -4.14 -2.31
N LEU A 105 16.98 -3.35 -1.60
CA LEU A 105 17.28 -1.95 -1.33
C LEU A 105 18.51 -1.79 -0.44
N ASP A 106 18.65 -2.64 0.57
CA ASP A 106 19.79 -2.60 1.48
C ASP A 106 21.07 -3.14 0.85
N GLY A 107 20.93 -4.07 -0.11
CA GLY A 107 22.07 -4.71 -0.76
C GLY A 107 22.79 -3.85 -1.78
N ASP A 108 22.15 -2.82 -2.31
CA ASP A 108 22.76 -1.93 -3.30
C ASP A 108 22.27 -0.50 -3.10
N PRO A 109 23.15 0.40 -2.60
CA PRO A 109 22.75 1.78 -2.35
C PRO A 109 22.43 2.59 -3.60
N LYS A 110 22.72 2.04 -4.78
CA LYS A 110 22.36 2.69 -6.05
C LYS A 110 20.93 2.45 -6.46
N ILE A 111 20.28 1.45 -5.86
CA ILE A 111 18.88 1.12 -6.19
C ILE A 111 17.98 2.10 -5.43
N ALA A 112 17.24 2.93 -6.17
CA ALA A 112 16.32 3.90 -5.60
C ALA A 112 14.88 3.36 -5.50
N ALA A 113 14.53 2.36 -6.32
CA ALA A 113 13.20 1.79 -6.34
C ALA A 113 13.23 0.35 -6.83
N VAL A 114 12.33 -0.47 -6.31
CA VAL A 114 12.10 -1.84 -6.79
C VAL A 114 10.60 -2.05 -6.98
N GLN A 115 10.28 -3.00 -7.85
CA GLN A 115 8.89 -3.36 -8.10
C GLN A 115 8.77 -4.87 -8.05
N PRO A 116 7.85 -5.42 -7.22
CA PRO A 116 7.62 -6.86 -7.19
C PRO A 116 6.92 -7.32 -8.46
N LYS A 117 7.01 -8.62 -8.73
CA LYS A 117 6.26 -9.22 -9.82
C LYS A 117 4.78 -9.24 -9.46
N ILE A 118 3.94 -8.80 -10.40
CA ILE A 118 2.50 -8.74 -10.22
C ILE A 118 1.86 -9.87 -11.01
N LYS A 119 1.09 -10.72 -10.32
CA LYS A 119 0.38 -11.83 -10.93
C LYS A 119 -1.11 -11.50 -11.02
N SER A 120 -1.78 -12.09 -12.03
CA SER A 120 -3.21 -11.93 -12.14
C SER A 120 -3.93 -12.50 -10.91
N TRP A 121 -4.90 -11.78 -10.39
CA TRP A 121 -5.73 -12.24 -9.28
C TRP A 121 -6.47 -13.54 -9.62
N LYS A 122 -6.98 -13.64 -10.83
CA LYS A 122 -7.74 -14.82 -11.26
C LYS A 122 -6.87 -15.98 -11.71
N GLU A 123 -5.70 -15.69 -12.24
CA GLU A 123 -4.75 -16.68 -12.74
C GLU A 123 -3.37 -16.36 -12.16
N LYS A 124 -3.16 -16.76 -10.90
CA LYS A 124 -1.99 -16.34 -10.12
C LYS A 124 -0.64 -16.79 -10.70
N GLU A 125 -0.63 -17.71 -11.64
CA GLU A 125 0.59 -18.13 -12.29
C GLU A 125 0.95 -17.27 -13.50
N LYS A 126 0.04 -16.42 -13.96
CA LYS A 126 0.30 -15.50 -15.06
C LYS A 126 0.58 -14.11 -14.51
N PHE A 127 1.53 -13.44 -15.13
CA PHE A 127 1.84 -12.06 -14.74
C PHE A 127 0.98 -11.09 -15.54
N GLU A 128 0.29 -10.19 -14.85
CA GLU A 128 -0.35 -9.03 -15.48
C GLU A 128 0.69 -8.03 -15.93
N TYR A 129 1.79 -7.98 -15.19
CA TYR A 129 2.85 -7.02 -15.42
C TYR A 129 4.15 -7.59 -14.87
N ALA A 130 5.14 -7.73 -15.71
CA ALA A 130 6.40 -8.38 -15.34
C ALA A 130 7.43 -7.43 -14.70
N GLY A 131 7.04 -6.20 -14.42
CA GLY A 131 7.91 -5.22 -13.81
C GLY A 131 8.38 -4.19 -14.81
N ALA A 132 8.50 -2.94 -14.34
CA ALA A 132 9.10 -1.88 -15.11
C ALA A 132 10.51 -1.65 -14.60
N CYS A 133 11.48 -1.67 -15.50
CA CYS A 133 12.80 -1.18 -15.20
C CYS A 133 12.75 0.32 -15.40
N GLY A 134 12.46 1.00 -14.32
CA GLY A 134 12.35 2.45 -14.35
C GLY A 134 13.67 3.11 -14.25
#